data_8370329ab69fbc615c0669e2ac6c4aa3
#
_entry.id   8370329ab69fbc615c0669e2ac6c4aa3
#
_cell.length_a   1.000
_cell.length_b   1.000
_cell.length_c   1.000
_cell.angle_alpha   90.00
_cell.angle_beta   90.00
_cell.angle_gamma   90.00
#
_symmetry.space_group_name_H-M   'P 1'
#
loop_
_entity.id
_entity.type
_entity.pdbx_description
1 polymer ?
#
loop_
_entity_poly.entity_id
_entity_poly.type
_entity_poly.pdbx_seq_one_letter_code
_entity_poly.pdbx_strand_id
1 'polypeptide(L)' 'AVSWALVLACIGAVLTTELLNTAIETVVDLVSPEFHPMAGKAKDIAAAASCCISITAALIGLLIFSRAIFHW' A
#
# COMPACT_ATOMS: atom_id res chain seq x y z
N ALA A 1 5.08 -17.82 -15.32
CA ALA A 1 3.90 -17.92 -14.44
C ALA A 1 4.13 -17.28 -13.08
N VAL A 2 5.30 -17.50 -12.46
CA VAL A 2 5.60 -16.91 -11.14
C VAL A 2 5.62 -15.39 -11.20
N SER A 3 6.20 -14.80 -12.24
CA SER A 3 6.25 -13.34 -12.38
C SER A 3 4.85 -12.74 -12.49
N TRP A 4 3.94 -13.37 -13.23
CA TRP A 4 2.57 -12.92 -13.32
C TRP A 4 1.84 -13.03 -11.99
N ALA A 5 2.08 -14.10 -11.25
CA ALA A 5 1.51 -14.28 -9.92
C ALA A 5 1.99 -13.18 -8.96
N LEU A 6 3.28 -12.84 -9.00
CA LEU A 6 3.84 -11.77 -8.17
C LEU A 6 3.24 -10.40 -8.54
N VAL A 7 3.10 -10.12 -9.83
CA VAL A 7 2.50 -8.86 -10.28
C VAL A 7 1.05 -8.74 -9.81
N LEU A 8 0.27 -9.80 -9.98
CA LEU A 8 -1.12 -9.81 -9.53
C LEU A 8 -1.23 -9.64 -8.00
N ALA A 9 -0.36 -10.33 -7.26
CA ALA A 9 -0.32 -10.20 -5.81
C ALA A 9 0.02 -8.77 -5.38
N CYS A 10 0.99 -8.13 -6.04
CA CYS A 10 1.36 -6.75 -5.75
C CYS A 10 0.22 -5.78 -6.03
N ILE A 11 -0.45 -5.94 -7.17
CA ILE A 11 -1.59 -5.09 -7.52
C ILE A 11 -2.69 -5.24 -6.47
N GLY A 12 -3.05 -6.46 -6.14
CA GLY A 12 -4.08 -6.73 -5.14
C GLY A 12 -3.72 -6.19 -3.77
N ALA A 13 -2.46 -6.38 -3.35
CA ALA A 13 -1.98 -5.90 -2.05
C ALA A 13 -2.03 -4.37 -1.96
N VAL A 14 -1.58 -3.68 -3.00
CA VAL A 14 -1.59 -2.20 -3.01
C VAL A 14 -3.02 -1.68 -3.01
N LEU A 15 -3.88 -2.21 -3.86
CA LEU A 15 -5.28 -1.77 -3.91
C LEU A 15 -6.01 -2.04 -2.59
N THR A 16 -5.82 -3.22 -2.02
CA THR A 16 -6.43 -3.58 -0.74
C THR A 16 -5.98 -2.62 0.36
N THR A 17 -4.68 -2.33 0.43
CA THR A 17 -4.13 -1.46 1.46
C THR A 17 -4.63 -0.03 1.28
N GLU A 18 -4.73 0.47 0.05
CA GLU A 18 -5.27 1.80 -0.21
C GLU A 18 -6.74 1.91 0.18
N LEU A 19 -7.54 0.89 -0.11
CA LEU A 19 -8.94 0.87 0.30
C LEU A 19 -9.07 0.84 1.81
N LEU A 20 -8.25 0.05 2.50
CA LEU A 20 -8.23 0.02 3.95
C LEU A 20 -7.79 1.35 4.53
N ASN A 21 -6.78 2.00 3.95
CA ASN A 21 -6.35 3.33 4.38
C ASN A 21 -7.50 4.34 4.29
N THR A 22 -8.23 4.34 3.18
CA THR A 22 -9.37 5.22 2.99
C THR A 22 -10.48 4.90 3.99
N ALA A 23 -10.74 3.63 4.25
CA ALA A 23 -11.74 3.22 5.24
C ALA A 23 -11.36 3.70 6.64
N ILE A 24 -10.09 3.57 7.02
CA ILE A 24 -9.60 4.04 8.31
C ILE A 24 -9.77 5.55 8.43
N GLU A 25 -9.39 6.32 7.40
CA GLU A 25 -9.57 7.76 7.39
C GLU A 25 -11.04 8.15 7.56
N THR A 26 -11.93 7.46 6.86
CA THR A 26 -13.36 7.71 6.92
C THR A 26 -13.91 7.43 8.31
N VAL A 27 -13.52 6.31 8.91
CA VAL A 27 -13.94 5.94 10.26
C VAL A 27 -13.42 6.94 11.28
N VAL A 28 -12.15 7.33 11.16
CA VAL A 28 -11.55 8.31 12.07
C VAL A 28 -12.27 9.64 11.98
N ASP A 29 -12.59 10.10 10.78
CA ASP A 29 -13.31 11.36 10.59
C ASP A 29 -14.73 11.30 11.12
N LEU A 30 -15.37 10.14 11.02
CA LEU A 30 -16.72 9.95 11.56
C LEU A 30 -16.74 10.00 13.10
N VAL A 31 -15.76 9.34 13.72
CA VAL A 31 -15.69 9.21 15.19
C VAL A 31 -15.09 10.45 15.83
N SER A 32 -14.14 11.09 15.18
CA SER A 32 -13.40 12.24 15.71
C SER A 32 -13.33 13.36 14.67
N PRO A 33 -14.43 14.08 14.43
CA PRO A 33 -14.45 15.16 13.45
C PRO A 33 -13.56 16.34 13.83
N GLU A 34 -13.25 16.52 15.11
CA GLU A 34 -12.33 17.55 15.58
C GLU A 34 -10.93 16.97 15.67
N PHE A 35 -9.92 17.85 15.63
CA PHE A 35 -8.55 17.43 15.76
C PHE A 35 -8.30 16.70 17.08
N HIS A 36 -7.74 15.51 16.99
CA HIS A 36 -7.32 14.70 18.13
C HIS A 36 -6.00 14.05 17.80
N PRO A 37 -4.97 14.15 18.68
CA PRO A 37 -3.65 13.59 18.38
C PRO A 37 -3.66 12.11 18.03
N MET A 38 -4.47 11.31 18.70
CA MET A 38 -4.55 9.86 18.42
C MET A 38 -5.22 9.59 17.07
N ALA A 39 -6.20 10.40 16.67
CA ALA A 39 -6.82 10.28 15.36
C ALA A 39 -5.82 10.58 14.25
N GLY A 40 -5.02 11.62 14.40
CA GLY A 40 -3.96 11.95 13.47
C GLY A 40 -2.91 10.84 13.38
N LYS A 41 -2.53 10.26 14.51
CA LYS A 41 -1.60 9.15 14.57
C LYS A 41 -2.13 7.93 13.84
N ALA A 42 -3.41 7.59 14.01
CA ALA A 42 -4.03 6.47 13.32
C ALA A 42 -4.01 6.66 11.81
N LYS A 43 -4.33 7.85 11.34
CA LYS A 43 -4.27 8.19 9.91
C LYS A 43 -2.85 8.07 9.36
N ASP A 44 -1.86 8.57 10.10
CA ASP A 44 -0.47 8.52 9.68
C ASP A 44 0.05 7.09 9.58
N ILE A 45 -0.32 6.23 10.53
CA ILE A 45 0.07 4.81 10.50
C ILE A 45 -0.54 4.12 9.29
N ALA A 46 -1.81 4.36 9.01
CA ALA A 46 -2.48 3.78 7.85
C ALA A 46 -1.84 4.25 6.54
N ALA A 47 -1.52 5.54 6.44
CA ALA A 47 -0.82 6.08 5.27
C ALA A 47 0.58 5.48 5.12
N ALA A 48 1.30 5.29 6.22
CA ALA A 48 2.61 4.67 6.21
C ALA A 48 2.54 3.23 5.72
N ALA A 49 1.52 2.47 6.12
CA ALA A 49 1.32 1.11 5.65
C ALA A 49 1.12 1.06 4.14
N SER A 50 0.29 1.96 3.61
CA SER A 50 0.06 2.09 2.18
C SER A 50 1.35 2.44 1.43
N CYS A 51 2.14 3.35 1.99
CA CYS A 51 3.44 3.73 1.43
C CYS A 51 4.40 2.55 1.40
N CYS A 52 4.49 1.79 2.50
CA CYS A 52 5.36 0.62 2.59
C CYS A 52 5.05 -0.42 1.52
N ILE A 53 3.78 -0.79 1.36
CA ILE A 53 3.41 -1.80 0.37
C ILE A 53 3.63 -1.29 -1.06
N SER A 54 3.41 0.00 -1.30
CA SER A 54 3.63 0.61 -2.61
C SER A 54 5.11 0.59 -2.99
N ILE A 55 6.00 0.92 -2.06
CA ILE A 55 7.44 0.85 -2.28
C ILE A 55 7.87 -0.60 -2.52
N THR A 56 7.39 -1.53 -1.72
CA THR A 56 7.69 -2.96 -1.88
C THR A 56 7.27 -3.45 -3.26
N ALA A 57 6.06 -3.12 -3.69
CA ALA A 57 5.55 -3.51 -5.00
C ALA A 57 6.38 -2.90 -6.13
N ALA A 58 6.81 -1.65 -5.99
CA ALA A 58 7.67 -1.00 -6.97
C ALA A 58 9.02 -1.70 -7.09
N LEU A 59 9.62 -2.10 -5.96
CA LEU A 59 10.88 -2.84 -5.96
C LEU A 59 10.74 -4.21 -6.62
N ILE A 60 9.67 -4.92 -6.33
CA ILE A 60 9.39 -6.21 -6.98
C ILE A 60 9.24 -6.02 -8.49
N GLY A 61 8.51 -4.99 -8.91
CA GLY A 61 8.33 -4.67 -10.32
C GLY A 61 9.66 -4.37 -11.02
N LEU A 62 10.53 -3.61 -10.36
CA LEU A 62 11.86 -3.30 -10.89
C LEU A 62 12.70 -4.57 -11.04
N LEU A 63 12.66 -5.47 -10.07
CA LEU A 63 13.40 -6.74 -10.15
C LEU A 63 12.91 -7.58 -11.30
N ILE A 64 11.61 -7.72 -11.47
CA ILE A 64 11.01 -8.50 -12.56
C ILE A 64 11.39 -7.89 -13.91
N PHE A 65 11.26 -6.57 -14.04
CA PHE A 65 11.57 -5.85 -15.26
C PHE A 65 13.06 -5.96 -15.63
N SER A 66 13.94 -5.78 -14.64
CA SER A 66 15.38 -5.91 -14.85
C SER A 66 15.75 -7.31 -15.32
N ARG A 67 15.16 -8.33 -14.70
CA ARG A 67 15.41 -9.71 -15.09
C ARG A 67 14.94 -10.00 -16.51
N ALA A 68 13.79 -9.46 -16.89
CA ALA A 68 13.24 -9.65 -18.23
C ALA A 68 14.14 -9.03 -19.30
N ILE A 69 14.72 -7.85 -19.01
CA ILE A 69 15.58 -7.14 -19.96
C ILE A 69 17.00 -7.72 -19.98
N PHE A 70 17.58 -7.96 -18.80
CA PHE A 70 18.99 -8.35 -18.69
C PHE A 70 19.21 -9.86 -18.58
N HIS A 71 18.14 -10.65 -18.50
CA HIS A 71 18.20 -12.13 -18.43
C HIS A 71 19.07 -12.65 -17.28
N TRP A 72 19.04 -11.99 -16.12
CA TRP A 72 19.79 -12.45 -14.95
C TRP A 72 18.94 -13.18 -13.92
#